data_7b4559f43c6ebdfbf6ff857bdf8e9baa
#
_entry.id   7b4559f43c6ebdfbf6ff857bdf8e9baa
#
_cell.length_a   1.000
_cell.length_b   1.000
_cell.length_c   1.000
_cell.angle_alpha   90.00
_cell.angle_beta   90.00
_cell.angle_gamma   90.00
#
_symmetry.space_group_name_H-M   'P 1'
#
loop_
_entity.id
_entity.type
_entity.pdbx_description
1 polymer ?
#
loop_
_entity_poly.entity_id
_entity_poly.type
_entity_poly.pdbx_seq_one_letter_code
_entity_poly.pdbx_strand_id
1 'polypeptide(L)'
;MKIQEDKGLTMENIFSQEKVIVIDFGGQYNQLVARRVRECNVYCEIYSYRTDIEQIKAMNPKGIILTGGPNSCYEPDSPTYTKELFELGIPVLGLCYGAQLMMHVLGGKVDKAPVREYGKTEVMVDTTSPLFGNVAPTTICWVSHFDYISKPAPGFNIVAHTADCPVAAAENREKNLYAIQFHPEVLHTVEGKTMLSNFVLGVCECAGDWKMDAFVEHTIKEIREKVGDG
;
A
#
# COMPACT_ATOMS: atom_id res chain seq x y z
N MET A 1 26.65 -28.60 -27.26
CA MET A 1 26.64 -27.73 -26.08
C MET A 1 26.11 -26.37 -26.54
N LYS A 2 24.79 -26.12 -26.40
CA LYS A 2 24.17 -24.86 -26.82
C LYS A 2 24.45 -23.83 -25.71
N ILE A 3 25.19 -22.79 -26.06
CA ILE A 3 25.36 -21.60 -25.22
C ILE A 3 23.99 -20.94 -25.14
N GLN A 4 23.41 -20.92 -23.95
CA GLN A 4 22.20 -20.13 -23.65
C GLN A 4 22.62 -18.66 -23.75
N GLU A 5 22.12 -17.96 -24.76
CA GLU A 5 22.29 -16.51 -24.89
C GLU A 5 21.58 -15.89 -23.65
N ASP A 6 22.41 -15.27 -22.83
CA ASP A 6 21.99 -14.38 -21.77
C ASP A 6 21.26 -13.21 -22.46
N LYS A 7 19.93 -13.22 -22.42
CA LYS A 7 19.12 -12.09 -22.91
C LYS A 7 19.37 -10.93 -21.96
N GLY A 8 20.35 -10.11 -22.31
CA GLY A 8 20.67 -8.89 -21.58
C GLY A 8 19.41 -8.09 -21.29
N LEU A 9 19.24 -7.69 -20.03
CA LEU A 9 18.19 -6.78 -19.62
C LEU A 9 18.27 -5.51 -20.48
N THR A 10 17.32 -5.34 -21.38
CA THR A 10 17.15 -4.09 -22.15
C THR A 10 16.37 -3.09 -21.30
N MET A 11 16.51 -1.79 -21.60
CA MET A 11 15.75 -0.73 -20.93
C MET A 11 14.24 -0.99 -20.90
N GLU A 12 13.67 -1.51 -21.99
CA GLU A 12 12.27 -1.92 -22.06
C GLU A 12 11.93 -2.98 -21.02
N ASN A 13 12.86 -3.90 -20.71
CA ASN A 13 12.65 -4.95 -19.70
C ASN A 13 12.73 -4.44 -18.26
N ILE A 14 13.42 -3.33 -18.00
CA ILE A 14 13.53 -2.74 -16.66
C ILE A 14 12.32 -1.84 -16.36
N PHE A 15 11.85 -1.10 -17.37
CA PHE A 15 10.62 -0.30 -17.25
C PHE A 15 9.33 -1.13 -17.38
N SER A 16 9.43 -2.35 -17.92
CA SER A 16 8.34 -3.34 -17.87
C SER A 16 8.30 -4.12 -16.56
N GLN A 17 9.16 -3.79 -15.58
CA GLN A 17 9.15 -4.44 -14.28
C GLN A 17 7.82 -4.24 -13.56
N GLU A 18 7.37 -5.31 -12.94
CA GLU A 18 6.26 -5.27 -12.02
C GLU A 18 6.54 -4.24 -10.93
N LYS A 19 5.67 -3.26 -10.79
CA LYS A 19 5.83 -2.21 -9.78
C LYS A 19 4.59 -2.03 -8.95
N VAL A 20 4.82 -1.70 -7.69
CA VAL A 20 3.81 -1.17 -6.78
C VAL A 20 4.07 0.32 -6.62
N ILE A 21 3.03 1.14 -6.72
CA ILE A 21 3.15 2.57 -6.44
C ILE A 21 2.58 2.90 -5.07
N VAL A 22 3.21 3.86 -4.42
CA VAL A 22 2.77 4.43 -3.14
C VAL A 22 2.28 5.84 -3.39
N ILE A 23 1.04 6.15 -3.04
CA ILE A 23 0.49 7.50 -3.13
C ILE A 23 0.62 8.15 -1.75
N ASP A 24 1.38 9.25 -1.71
CA ASP A 24 1.70 10.01 -0.51
C ASP A 24 0.65 11.09 -0.25
N PHE A 25 -0.02 11.00 0.91
CA PHE A 25 -0.98 11.98 1.43
C PHE A 25 -0.37 12.90 2.51
N GLY A 26 0.96 12.98 2.60
CA GLY A 26 1.66 13.84 3.56
C GLY A 26 1.94 13.16 4.90
N GLY A 27 1.82 11.84 4.99
CA GLY A 27 2.12 11.08 6.19
C GLY A 27 3.62 10.94 6.46
N GLN A 28 3.98 10.62 7.70
CA GLN A 28 5.39 10.48 8.12
C GLN A 28 6.05 9.19 7.63
N TYR A 29 5.28 8.17 7.25
CA TYR A 29 5.77 6.81 7.00
C TYR A 29 5.76 6.39 5.52
N ASN A 30 5.54 7.30 4.58
CA ASN A 30 5.48 7.01 3.14
C ASN A 30 6.76 6.34 2.63
N GLN A 31 7.94 6.84 3.01
CA GLN A 31 9.23 6.23 2.66
C GLN A 31 9.40 4.84 3.29
N LEU A 32 8.87 4.64 4.50
CA LEU A 32 8.93 3.35 5.17
C LEU A 32 8.02 2.32 4.48
N VAL A 33 6.83 2.74 4.02
CA VAL A 33 5.95 1.88 3.20
C VAL A 33 6.68 1.42 1.94
N ALA A 34 7.26 2.35 1.17
CA ALA A 34 8.01 2.02 -0.03
C ALA A 34 9.21 1.09 0.26
N ARG A 35 9.91 1.31 1.37
CA ARG A 35 10.98 0.42 1.82
C ARG A 35 10.47 -1.00 2.08
N ARG A 36 9.31 -1.14 2.75
CA ARG A 36 8.72 -2.47 3.01
C ARG A 36 8.35 -3.22 1.73
N VAL A 37 7.84 -2.50 0.73
CA VAL A 37 7.56 -3.09 -0.59
C VAL A 37 8.86 -3.59 -1.24
N ARG A 38 9.93 -2.78 -1.21
CA ARG A 38 11.25 -3.17 -1.75
C ARG A 38 11.88 -4.34 -0.98
N GLU A 39 11.62 -4.47 0.31
CA GLU A 39 12.02 -5.64 1.12
C GLU A 39 11.30 -6.94 0.70
N CYS A 40 10.19 -6.83 -0.07
CA CYS A 40 9.54 -7.96 -0.74
C CYS A 40 10.15 -8.25 -2.12
N ASN A 41 11.26 -7.63 -2.48
CA ASN A 41 11.90 -7.69 -3.80
C ASN A 41 10.95 -7.26 -4.94
N VAL A 42 10.19 -6.19 -4.72
CA VAL A 42 9.31 -5.57 -5.71
C VAL A 42 9.70 -4.11 -5.88
N TYR A 43 9.79 -3.66 -7.13
CA TYR A 43 10.07 -2.26 -7.43
C TYR A 43 8.94 -1.37 -6.95
N CYS A 44 9.31 -0.23 -6.33
CA CYS A 44 8.34 0.68 -5.73
C CYS A 44 8.75 2.14 -5.93
N GLU A 45 7.78 2.93 -6.37
CA GLU A 45 7.90 4.39 -6.52
C GLU A 45 6.86 5.10 -5.67
N ILE A 46 7.19 6.33 -5.24
CA ILE A 46 6.28 7.18 -4.46
C ILE A 46 5.82 8.34 -5.33
N TYR A 47 4.53 8.55 -5.38
CA TYR A 47 3.87 9.63 -6.12
C TYR A 47 3.03 10.49 -5.18
N SER A 48 2.92 11.77 -5.48
CA SER A 48 2.03 12.67 -4.76
C SER A 48 0.56 12.32 -5.00
N TYR A 49 -0.31 12.56 -4.02
CA TYR A 49 -1.76 12.49 -4.20
C TYR A 49 -2.31 13.42 -5.31
N ARG A 50 -1.48 14.34 -5.80
CA ARG A 50 -1.80 15.24 -6.92
C ARG A 50 -1.47 14.66 -8.29
N THR A 51 -0.90 13.46 -8.33
CA THR A 51 -0.58 12.77 -9.60
C THR A 51 -1.88 12.47 -10.34
N ASP A 52 -1.90 12.83 -11.61
CA ASP A 52 -3.09 12.66 -12.48
C ASP A 52 -3.41 11.16 -12.64
N ILE A 53 -4.71 10.84 -12.69
CA ILE A 53 -5.18 9.47 -12.82
C ILE A 53 -4.73 8.82 -14.14
N GLU A 54 -4.63 9.60 -15.22
CA GLU A 54 -4.15 9.10 -16.51
C GLU A 54 -2.67 8.71 -16.46
N GLN A 55 -1.87 9.41 -15.65
CA GLN A 55 -0.48 9.00 -15.40
C GLN A 55 -0.42 7.67 -14.64
N ILE A 56 -1.29 7.47 -13.64
CA ILE A 56 -1.36 6.20 -12.90
C ILE A 56 -1.78 5.06 -13.84
N LYS A 57 -2.79 5.29 -14.69
CA LYS A 57 -3.21 4.30 -15.71
C LYS A 57 -2.07 3.96 -16.66
N ALA A 58 -1.34 4.97 -17.15
CA ALA A 58 -0.22 4.76 -18.08
C ALA A 58 0.93 3.98 -17.44
N MET A 59 1.17 4.14 -16.14
CA MET A 59 2.17 3.36 -15.41
C MET A 59 1.80 1.88 -15.25
N ASN A 60 0.53 1.54 -15.35
CA ASN A 60 -0.02 0.19 -15.19
C ASN A 60 0.60 -0.60 -14.02
N PRO A 61 0.51 -0.07 -12.76
CA PRO A 61 1.14 -0.72 -11.63
C PRO A 61 0.40 -2.03 -11.27
N LYS A 62 1.11 -2.98 -10.69
CA LYS A 62 0.55 -4.22 -10.14
C LYS A 62 -0.28 -3.99 -8.89
N GLY A 63 0.00 -2.93 -8.16
CA GLY A 63 -0.72 -2.54 -6.95
C GLY A 63 -0.49 -1.09 -6.57
N ILE A 64 -1.41 -0.56 -5.80
CA ILE A 64 -1.39 0.82 -5.30
C ILE A 64 -1.52 0.79 -3.78
N ILE A 65 -0.64 1.50 -3.07
CA ILE A 65 -0.75 1.69 -1.61
C ILE A 65 -1.00 3.17 -1.33
N LEU A 66 -2.07 3.47 -0.61
CA LEU A 66 -2.41 4.81 -0.14
C LEU A 66 -1.88 4.96 1.28
N THR A 67 -1.03 5.95 1.53
CA THR A 67 -0.38 6.13 2.83
C THR A 67 -1.29 6.82 3.86
N GLY A 68 -0.79 6.92 5.09
CA GLY A 68 -1.35 7.81 6.10
C GLY A 68 -1.22 9.28 5.72
N GLY A 69 -1.91 10.14 6.45
CA GLY A 69 -1.89 11.60 6.30
C GLY A 69 -2.27 12.30 7.59
N PRO A 70 -1.94 13.59 7.74
CA PRO A 70 -2.16 14.34 8.98
C PRO A 70 -3.60 14.88 9.16
N ASN A 71 -4.41 14.83 8.11
CA ASN A 71 -5.72 15.48 8.04
C ASN A 71 -6.87 14.49 8.32
N SER A 72 -8.07 15.03 8.52
CA SER A 72 -9.33 14.26 8.46
C SER A 72 -9.82 14.21 7.03
N CYS A 73 -10.09 13.01 6.49
CA CYS A 73 -10.40 12.80 5.06
C CYS A 73 -11.72 13.45 4.60
N TYR A 74 -12.57 13.89 5.52
CA TYR A 74 -13.84 14.56 5.25
C TYR A 74 -13.75 16.09 5.31
N GLU A 75 -12.58 16.66 5.64
CA GLU A 75 -12.38 18.13 5.64
C GLU A 75 -12.15 18.64 4.21
N PRO A 76 -12.72 19.82 3.85
CA PRO A 76 -12.72 20.32 2.46
C PRO A 76 -11.34 20.48 1.84
N ASP A 77 -10.34 20.87 2.64
CA ASP A 77 -8.97 21.13 2.18
C ASP A 77 -8.02 19.93 2.34
N SER A 78 -8.56 18.78 2.72
CA SER A 78 -7.76 17.58 2.92
C SER A 78 -7.32 16.95 1.60
N PRO A 79 -6.12 16.37 1.54
CA PRO A 79 -5.68 15.60 0.41
C PRO A 79 -6.69 14.53 0.02
N THR A 80 -7.13 14.51 -1.21
CA THR A 80 -8.14 13.57 -1.69
C THR A 80 -7.72 12.90 -2.99
N TYR A 81 -8.44 11.88 -3.39
CA TYR A 81 -8.32 11.25 -4.70
C TYR A 81 -9.69 10.85 -5.24
N THR A 82 -9.78 10.70 -6.56
CA THR A 82 -11.05 10.42 -7.24
C THR A 82 -11.49 8.96 -7.02
N LYS A 83 -12.80 8.73 -7.05
CA LYS A 83 -13.39 7.39 -7.00
C LYS A 83 -12.86 6.47 -8.11
N GLU A 84 -12.51 7.03 -9.24
CA GLU A 84 -11.98 6.34 -10.41
C GLU A 84 -10.73 5.49 -10.08
N LEU A 85 -9.89 5.93 -9.13
CA LEU A 85 -8.74 5.16 -8.65
C LEU A 85 -9.14 3.75 -8.18
N PHE A 86 -10.27 3.65 -7.49
CA PHE A 86 -10.79 2.40 -6.93
C PHE A 86 -11.58 1.56 -7.96
N GLU A 87 -11.74 2.07 -9.16
CA GLU A 87 -12.46 1.43 -10.28
C GLU A 87 -11.50 0.98 -11.40
N LEU A 88 -10.18 1.18 -11.23
CA LEU A 88 -9.16 0.77 -12.21
C LEU A 88 -8.99 -0.76 -12.35
N GLY A 89 -9.52 -1.55 -11.42
CA GLY A 89 -9.28 -3.00 -11.38
C GLY A 89 -7.88 -3.37 -10.87
N ILE A 90 -7.09 -2.40 -10.45
CA ILE A 90 -5.77 -2.59 -9.84
C ILE A 90 -5.97 -2.78 -8.32
N PRO A 91 -5.28 -3.76 -7.67
CA PRO A 91 -5.33 -3.92 -6.23
C PRO A 91 -4.92 -2.64 -5.48
N VAL A 92 -5.74 -2.21 -4.52
CA VAL A 92 -5.47 -1.02 -3.71
C VAL A 92 -5.48 -1.36 -2.23
N LEU A 93 -4.43 -0.97 -1.51
CA LEU A 93 -4.33 -1.03 -0.06
C LEU A 93 -4.29 0.37 0.53
N GLY A 94 -5.30 0.74 1.31
CA GLY A 94 -5.29 1.98 2.10
C GLY A 94 -4.74 1.74 3.51
N LEU A 95 -3.81 2.58 3.95
CA LEU A 95 -3.23 2.57 5.29
C LEU A 95 -3.64 3.83 6.04
N CYS A 96 -4.21 3.69 7.24
CA CYS A 96 -4.64 4.78 8.12
C CYS A 96 -5.50 5.81 7.37
N TYR A 97 -4.97 7.00 7.06
CA TYR A 97 -5.67 8.01 6.25
C TYR A 97 -6.13 7.45 4.89
N GLY A 98 -5.29 6.68 4.19
CA GLY A 98 -5.65 6.08 2.91
C GLY A 98 -6.82 5.10 3.02
N ALA A 99 -6.92 4.37 4.14
CA ALA A 99 -8.07 3.51 4.43
C ALA A 99 -9.34 4.33 4.68
N GLN A 100 -9.25 5.40 5.46
CA GLN A 100 -10.35 6.30 5.74
C GLN A 100 -10.84 6.98 4.46
N LEU A 101 -9.92 7.49 3.62
CA LEU A 101 -10.23 8.10 2.34
C LEU A 101 -10.96 7.13 1.41
N MET A 102 -10.47 5.90 1.29
CA MET A 102 -11.13 4.85 0.50
C MET A 102 -12.57 4.63 0.98
N MET A 103 -12.79 4.47 2.28
CA MET A 103 -14.13 4.29 2.83
C MET A 103 -15.01 5.49 2.59
N HIS A 104 -14.50 6.71 2.84
CA HIS A 104 -15.24 7.95 2.62
C HIS A 104 -15.70 8.12 1.17
N VAL A 105 -14.78 7.95 0.21
CA VAL A 105 -15.06 8.10 -1.23
C VAL A 105 -16.04 7.05 -1.75
N LEU A 106 -15.99 5.83 -1.19
CA LEU A 106 -16.85 4.71 -1.62
C LEU A 106 -18.18 4.62 -0.86
N GLY A 107 -18.51 5.60 -0.01
CA GLY A 107 -19.81 5.71 0.66
C GLY A 107 -19.89 5.03 2.02
N GLY A 108 -18.76 4.73 2.63
CA GLY A 108 -18.64 4.40 4.05
C GLY A 108 -18.67 5.67 4.92
N LYS A 109 -18.38 5.51 6.21
CA LYS A 109 -18.40 6.61 7.17
C LYS A 109 -17.14 6.63 8.01
N VAL A 110 -16.56 7.83 8.14
CA VAL A 110 -15.42 8.13 9.00
C VAL A 110 -15.85 9.19 10.01
N ASP A 111 -15.63 8.94 11.28
CA ASP A 111 -16.00 9.81 12.38
C ASP A 111 -14.80 10.04 13.31
N LYS A 112 -14.88 11.08 14.15
CA LYS A 112 -13.93 11.26 15.25
C LYS A 112 -14.05 10.11 16.24
N ALA A 113 -12.93 9.50 16.59
CA ALA A 113 -12.94 8.42 17.56
C ALA A 113 -13.35 8.93 18.95
N PRO A 114 -14.31 8.26 19.64
CA PRO A 114 -14.68 8.60 21.01
C PRO A 114 -13.49 8.41 21.98
N VAL A 115 -12.66 7.42 21.71
CA VAL A 115 -11.38 7.16 22.39
C VAL A 115 -10.29 7.18 21.36
N ARG A 116 -9.25 7.99 21.62
CA ARG A 116 -8.07 8.05 20.73
C ARG A 116 -7.23 6.81 20.98
N GLU A 117 -7.00 6.02 19.94
CA GLU A 117 -6.04 4.94 20.00
C GLU A 117 -4.67 5.44 19.57
N TYR A 118 -3.69 5.29 20.45
CA TYR A 118 -2.30 5.64 20.19
C TYR A 118 -1.37 4.65 20.87
N GLY A 119 -0.53 4.00 20.06
CA GLY A 119 0.47 3.07 20.56
C GLY A 119 0.23 1.63 20.13
N LYS A 120 0.72 0.70 20.93
CA LYS A 120 0.54 -0.74 20.70
C LYS A 120 -0.84 -1.17 21.15
N THR A 121 -1.61 -1.70 20.22
CA THR A 121 -2.98 -2.17 20.45
C THR A 121 -3.14 -3.60 19.98
N GLU A 122 -3.88 -4.39 20.73
CA GLU A 122 -4.28 -5.74 20.35
C GLU A 122 -5.35 -5.67 19.26
N VAL A 123 -5.12 -6.38 18.17
CA VAL A 123 -6.02 -6.44 17.01
C VAL A 123 -6.41 -7.88 16.76
N MET A 124 -7.69 -8.15 16.70
CA MET A 124 -8.25 -9.43 16.29
C MET A 124 -8.46 -9.41 14.77
N VAL A 125 -7.91 -10.42 14.08
CA VAL A 125 -7.94 -10.50 12.60
C VAL A 125 -8.64 -11.77 12.13
N ASP A 126 -9.35 -11.66 11.01
CA ASP A 126 -9.86 -12.82 10.28
C ASP A 126 -8.73 -13.39 9.40
N THR A 127 -8.18 -14.51 9.80
CA THR A 127 -7.08 -15.18 9.10
C THR A 127 -7.48 -15.79 7.75
N THR A 128 -8.77 -15.79 7.40
CA THR A 128 -9.25 -16.17 6.06
C THR A 128 -9.09 -15.05 5.04
N SER A 129 -8.83 -13.81 5.50
CA SER A 129 -8.46 -12.70 4.62
C SER A 129 -7.08 -12.95 3.99
N PRO A 130 -6.92 -12.71 2.69
CA PRO A 130 -5.61 -12.82 2.04
C PRO A 130 -4.54 -11.90 2.66
N LEU A 131 -4.93 -10.77 3.29
CA LEU A 131 -3.99 -9.91 4.00
C LEU A 131 -3.42 -10.55 5.27
N PHE A 132 -4.19 -11.40 5.92
CA PHE A 132 -3.86 -11.97 7.24
C PHE A 132 -3.47 -13.45 7.19
N GLY A 133 -3.16 -13.96 6.01
CA GLY A 133 -2.56 -15.29 5.87
C GLY A 133 -1.24 -15.37 6.65
N ASN A 134 -1.06 -16.42 7.45
CA ASN A 134 0.09 -16.62 8.35
C ASN A 134 0.28 -15.51 9.42
N VAL A 135 -0.76 -14.76 9.74
CA VAL A 135 -0.82 -13.83 10.87
C VAL A 135 -1.58 -14.52 12.01
N ALA A 136 -1.16 -14.29 13.25
CA ALA A 136 -1.87 -14.83 14.42
C ALA A 136 -3.29 -14.21 14.48
N PRO A 137 -4.32 -14.97 14.93
CA PRO A 137 -5.69 -14.45 15.05
C PRO A 137 -5.82 -13.22 15.94
N THR A 138 -4.87 -13.06 16.87
CA THR A 138 -4.70 -11.87 17.71
C THR A 138 -3.24 -11.44 17.63
N THR A 139 -3.01 -10.19 17.25
CA THR A 139 -1.67 -9.64 17.05
C THR A 139 -1.57 -8.23 17.61
N ILE A 140 -0.34 -7.74 17.80
CA ILE A 140 -0.09 -6.37 18.28
C ILE A 140 0.22 -5.47 17.09
N CYS A 141 -0.56 -4.40 16.93
CA CYS A 141 -0.37 -3.42 15.89
C CYS A 141 -0.13 -2.01 16.47
N TRP A 142 0.58 -1.19 15.71
CA TRP A 142 0.73 0.22 16.02
C TRP A 142 -0.43 1.01 15.45
N VAL A 143 -1.15 1.70 16.32
CA VAL A 143 -2.24 2.60 15.96
C VAL A 143 -1.86 4.04 16.29
N SER A 144 -2.28 4.97 15.45
CA SER A 144 -2.08 6.41 15.64
C SER A 144 -3.14 7.15 14.83
N HIS A 145 -4.36 7.23 15.36
CA HIS A 145 -5.44 7.90 14.66
C HIS A 145 -6.37 8.65 15.60
N PHE A 146 -6.90 9.77 15.11
CA PHE A 146 -7.94 10.58 15.75
C PHE A 146 -9.33 10.28 15.19
N ASP A 147 -9.37 9.89 13.93
CA ASP A 147 -10.57 9.48 13.21
C ASP A 147 -10.53 7.97 12.97
N TYR A 148 -11.68 7.36 12.88
CA TYR A 148 -11.81 5.93 12.64
C TYR A 148 -12.93 5.64 11.63
N ILE A 149 -12.85 4.51 10.97
CA ILE A 149 -13.90 4.01 10.09
C ILE A 149 -15.03 3.48 10.98
N SER A 150 -16.11 4.26 11.09
CA SER A 150 -17.28 3.87 11.90
C SER A 150 -18.24 2.96 11.15
N LYS A 151 -18.23 3.02 9.81
CA LYS A 151 -19.01 2.15 8.94
C LYS A 151 -18.22 1.87 7.65
N PRO A 152 -18.04 0.59 7.30
CA PRO A 152 -17.38 0.26 6.03
C PRO A 152 -18.26 0.68 4.84
N ALA A 153 -17.61 0.91 3.70
CA ALA A 153 -18.30 1.18 2.45
C ALA A 153 -19.11 -0.03 1.98
N PRO A 154 -20.17 0.17 1.17
CA PRO A 154 -20.94 -0.94 0.61
C PRO A 154 -20.06 -1.97 -0.11
N GLY A 155 -20.28 -3.25 0.14
CA GLY A 155 -19.53 -4.36 -0.44
C GLY A 155 -18.22 -4.69 0.28
N PHE A 156 -17.88 -3.98 1.36
CA PHE A 156 -16.73 -4.33 2.21
C PHE A 156 -17.14 -5.21 3.39
N ASN A 157 -16.32 -6.21 3.66
CA ASN A 157 -16.39 -7.05 4.85
C ASN A 157 -15.36 -6.59 5.87
N ILE A 158 -15.73 -6.54 7.15
CA ILE A 158 -14.81 -6.25 8.25
C ILE A 158 -13.95 -7.51 8.48
N VAL A 159 -12.63 -7.35 8.48
CA VAL A 159 -11.68 -8.45 8.65
C VAL A 159 -10.69 -8.23 9.79
N ALA A 160 -10.78 -7.10 10.49
CA ALA A 160 -10.10 -6.89 11.77
C ALA A 160 -10.81 -5.83 12.61
N HIS A 161 -10.68 -5.96 13.93
CA HIS A 161 -11.19 -5.01 14.90
C HIS A 161 -10.30 -4.95 16.16
N THR A 162 -10.43 -3.85 16.91
CA THR A 162 -9.89 -3.72 18.27
C THR A 162 -11.03 -3.63 19.27
N ALA A 163 -10.71 -3.43 20.54
CA ALA A 163 -11.73 -3.18 21.56
C ALA A 163 -12.51 -1.87 21.30
N ASP A 164 -11.84 -0.84 20.76
CA ASP A 164 -12.37 0.50 20.58
C ASP A 164 -12.61 0.87 19.10
N CYS A 165 -12.01 0.15 18.15
CA CYS A 165 -12.16 0.36 16.72
C CYS A 165 -12.85 -0.83 16.05
N PRO A 166 -14.13 -0.71 15.70
CA PRO A 166 -14.91 -1.83 15.13
C PRO A 166 -14.45 -2.20 13.71
N VAL A 167 -13.78 -1.29 13.01
CA VAL A 167 -13.28 -1.49 11.64
C VAL A 167 -11.79 -1.17 11.61
N ALA A 168 -10.97 -2.03 12.20
CA ALA A 168 -9.52 -1.93 12.13
C ALA A 168 -8.96 -2.37 10.76
N ALA A 169 -9.67 -3.27 10.07
CA ALA A 169 -9.44 -3.56 8.66
C ALA A 169 -10.75 -4.00 7.98
N ALA A 170 -10.85 -3.71 6.69
CA ALA A 170 -11.96 -4.14 5.84
C ALA A 170 -11.49 -4.44 4.42
N GLU A 171 -12.20 -5.31 3.71
CA GLU A 171 -11.85 -5.71 2.36
C GLU A 171 -13.06 -5.84 1.44
N ASN A 172 -12.85 -5.57 0.16
CA ASN A 172 -13.74 -5.94 -0.93
C ASN A 172 -12.94 -6.78 -1.92
N ARG A 173 -13.03 -8.11 -1.82
CA ARG A 173 -12.24 -9.05 -2.63
C ARG A 173 -12.61 -9.00 -4.11
N GLU A 174 -13.87 -8.74 -4.44
CA GLU A 174 -14.34 -8.66 -5.82
C GLU A 174 -13.67 -7.50 -6.58
N LYS A 175 -13.34 -6.43 -5.86
CA LYS A 175 -12.69 -5.24 -6.41
C LYS A 175 -11.20 -5.14 -6.08
N ASN A 176 -10.64 -6.11 -5.36
CA ASN A 176 -9.26 -6.08 -4.85
C ASN A 176 -8.95 -4.82 -4.03
N LEU A 177 -9.89 -4.38 -3.18
CA LEU A 177 -9.73 -3.21 -2.33
C LEU A 177 -9.59 -3.63 -0.86
N TYR A 178 -8.55 -3.10 -0.21
CA TYR A 178 -8.18 -3.44 1.16
C TYR A 178 -7.90 -2.18 1.97
N ALA A 179 -8.37 -2.12 3.18
CA ALA A 179 -8.22 -0.98 4.09
C ALA A 179 -7.73 -1.45 5.45
N ILE A 180 -6.67 -0.85 5.95
CA ILE A 180 -6.08 -1.11 7.27
C ILE A 180 -5.99 0.21 8.02
N GLN A 181 -6.60 0.30 9.21
CA GLN A 181 -6.60 1.51 10.03
C GLN A 181 -5.29 1.71 10.80
N PHE A 182 -4.57 0.65 11.10
CA PHE A 182 -3.28 0.67 11.78
C PHE A 182 -2.09 0.74 10.79
N HIS A 183 -0.86 0.76 11.32
CA HIS A 183 0.36 0.94 10.56
C HIS A 183 1.18 -0.36 10.46
N PRO A 184 1.02 -1.17 9.40
CA PRO A 184 1.80 -2.39 9.22
C PRO A 184 3.27 -2.13 8.85
N GLU A 185 3.59 -0.93 8.37
CA GLU A 185 4.94 -0.56 7.93
C GLU A 185 5.92 -0.35 9.07
N VAL A 186 5.44 -0.02 10.30
CA VAL A 186 6.31 0.26 11.43
C VAL A 186 6.69 -1.01 12.20
N LEU A 187 7.85 -0.99 12.86
CA LEU A 187 8.38 -2.14 13.63
C LEU A 187 7.53 -2.54 14.83
N HIS A 188 6.68 -1.65 15.30
CA HIS A 188 5.80 -1.92 16.44
C HIS A 188 4.57 -2.77 16.09
N THR A 189 4.26 -2.92 14.80
CA THR A 189 3.31 -3.91 14.31
C THR A 189 4.06 -5.23 14.09
N VAL A 190 3.80 -6.21 14.96
CA VAL A 190 4.60 -7.43 15.07
C VAL A 190 4.67 -8.21 13.75
N GLU A 191 3.54 -8.39 13.08
CA GLU A 191 3.44 -9.16 11.83
C GLU A 191 3.22 -8.26 10.60
N GLY A 192 3.53 -6.95 10.73
CA GLY A 192 3.27 -5.97 9.68
C GLY A 192 3.98 -6.28 8.35
N LYS A 193 5.20 -6.84 8.43
CA LYS A 193 5.92 -7.29 7.23
C LYS A 193 5.19 -8.42 6.51
N THR A 194 4.62 -9.38 7.24
CA THR A 194 3.81 -10.47 6.68
C THR A 194 2.57 -9.91 5.98
N MET A 195 1.85 -8.98 6.62
CA MET A 195 0.65 -8.34 6.05
C MET A 195 0.97 -7.61 4.74
N LEU A 196 2.04 -6.82 4.70
CA LEU A 196 2.46 -6.12 3.49
C LEU A 196 2.94 -7.09 2.40
N SER A 197 3.68 -8.14 2.77
CA SER A 197 4.09 -9.20 1.84
C SER A 197 2.88 -9.93 1.25
N ASN A 198 1.87 -10.24 2.06
CA ASN A 198 0.63 -10.85 1.61
C ASN A 198 -0.10 -9.97 0.57
N PHE A 199 -0.11 -8.64 0.77
CA PHE A 199 -0.66 -7.74 -0.23
C PHE A 199 0.18 -7.72 -1.51
N VAL A 200 1.49 -7.48 -1.40
CA VAL A 200 2.37 -7.27 -2.54
C VAL A 200 2.57 -8.55 -3.37
N LEU A 201 2.86 -9.67 -2.72
CA LEU A 201 3.14 -10.94 -3.39
C LEU A 201 1.87 -11.78 -3.59
N GLY A 202 0.93 -11.73 -2.65
CA GLY A 202 -0.30 -12.54 -2.71
C GLY A 202 -1.41 -11.88 -3.50
N VAL A 203 -1.79 -10.64 -3.15
CA VAL A 203 -2.92 -9.94 -3.79
C VAL A 203 -2.51 -9.28 -5.11
N CYS A 204 -1.36 -8.59 -5.15
CA CYS A 204 -0.86 -7.98 -6.38
C CYS A 204 -0.16 -8.97 -7.31
N GLU A 205 0.09 -10.20 -6.86
CA GLU A 205 0.74 -11.25 -7.62
C GLU A 205 2.09 -10.82 -8.22
N CYS A 206 2.86 -10.01 -7.47
CA CYS A 206 4.21 -9.64 -7.88
C CYS A 206 5.17 -10.82 -7.71
N ALA A 207 6.07 -11.02 -8.67
CA ALA A 207 7.02 -12.14 -8.67
C ALA A 207 8.06 -12.07 -7.54
N GLY A 208 8.37 -10.86 -7.03
CA GLY A 208 9.35 -10.70 -5.96
C GLY A 208 10.79 -10.96 -6.40
N ASP A 209 11.13 -10.62 -7.62
CA ASP A 209 12.42 -10.89 -8.26
C ASP A 209 13.30 -9.64 -8.46
N TRP A 210 12.78 -8.44 -8.10
CA TRP A 210 13.52 -7.21 -8.18
C TRP A 210 14.70 -7.16 -7.19
N LYS A 211 15.88 -6.72 -7.67
CA LYS A 211 17.10 -6.60 -6.87
C LYS A 211 17.65 -5.17 -6.93
N MET A 212 17.91 -4.60 -5.77
CA MET A 212 18.47 -3.25 -5.65
C MET A 212 19.82 -3.13 -6.34
N ASP A 213 20.71 -4.11 -6.21
CA ASP A 213 22.06 -4.07 -6.77
C ASP A 213 22.03 -3.98 -8.30
N ALA A 214 21.18 -4.79 -8.95
CA ALA A 214 20.98 -4.73 -10.39
C ALA A 214 20.43 -3.38 -10.86
N PHE A 215 19.51 -2.78 -10.07
CA PHE A 215 18.98 -1.45 -10.35
C PHE A 215 20.05 -0.36 -10.24
N VAL A 216 20.89 -0.40 -9.21
CA VAL A 216 21.99 0.57 -9.00
C VAL A 216 23.00 0.49 -10.14
N GLU A 217 23.48 -0.71 -10.49
CA GLU A 217 24.43 -0.91 -11.58
C GLU A 217 23.91 -0.37 -12.91
N HIS A 218 22.64 -0.65 -13.19
CA HIS A 218 21.99 -0.17 -14.41
C HIS A 218 21.83 1.34 -14.43
N THR A 219 21.35 1.94 -13.34
CA THR A 219 21.17 3.39 -13.22
C THR A 219 22.50 4.14 -13.37
N ILE A 220 23.59 3.61 -12.79
CA ILE A 220 24.94 4.18 -12.96
C ILE A 220 25.36 4.14 -14.42
N LYS A 221 25.11 3.04 -15.12
CA LYS A 221 25.43 2.91 -16.55
C LYS A 221 24.68 3.93 -17.39
N GLU A 222 23.36 4.08 -17.16
CA GLU A 222 22.54 5.08 -17.85
C GLU A 222 23.01 6.51 -17.63
N ILE A 223 23.32 6.86 -16.37
CA ILE A 223 23.82 8.20 -16.04
C ILE A 223 25.13 8.45 -16.79
N ARG A 224 26.05 7.48 -16.82
CA ARG A 224 27.29 7.60 -17.54
C ARG A 224 27.08 7.77 -19.05
N GLU A 225 26.16 7.00 -19.64
CA GLU A 225 25.81 7.13 -21.06
C GLU A 225 25.18 8.50 -21.40
N LYS A 226 24.36 9.06 -20.49
CA LYS A 226 23.73 10.39 -20.68
C LYS A 226 24.71 11.55 -20.47
N VAL A 227 25.62 11.42 -19.52
CA VAL A 227 26.56 12.50 -19.17
C VAL A 227 27.79 12.48 -20.09
N GLY A 228 28.15 11.29 -20.61
CA GLY A 228 29.38 11.13 -21.40
C GLY A 228 30.63 11.36 -20.56
N ASP A 229 31.77 11.45 -21.26
CA ASP A 229 33.09 11.72 -20.67
C ASP A 229 33.36 13.23 -20.52
N GLY A 230 32.33 14.02 -20.05
CA GLY A 230 32.43 15.46 -19.88
C GLY A 230 33.34 15.92 -18.73
#